data_fc8eca9bf1739418df60a4fb49c13017
#
_entry.id   fc8eca9bf1739418df60a4fb49c13017
#
_cell.length_a   1.000
_cell.length_b   1.000
_cell.length_c   1.000
_cell.angle_alpha   90.00
_cell.angle_beta   90.00
_cell.angle_gamma   90.00
#
_symmetry.space_group_name_H-M   'P 1'
#
loop_
_entity.id
_entity.type
_entity.pdbx_description
1 polymer ?
#
loop_
_entity_poly.entity_id
_entity_poly.type
_entity_poly.pdbx_seq_one_letter_code
_entity_poly.pdbx_strand_id
1 'polypeptide(L)'
;MSKKILIVDDDPDVVSYLDSTFKDAGYATCFAYDGEEALRKVKTENPDLVTLDMDMPVKGGTMFFVGMRREKDAKEIPVIVISGVGPRPPSLRADIPTVIKPIDREKLLSLVAERLPA
;
A
#
# COMPACT_ATOMS: atom_id res chain seq x y z
N MET A 1 -11.29 -4.37 -17.09
CA MET A 1 -9.89 -4.62 -16.70
C MET A 1 -9.75 -4.52 -15.19
N SER A 2 -8.92 -5.39 -14.63
CA SER A 2 -8.72 -5.40 -13.18
C SER A 2 -7.93 -4.19 -12.72
N LYS A 3 -8.31 -3.64 -11.58
CA LYS A 3 -7.49 -2.65 -10.91
C LYS A 3 -6.28 -3.33 -10.29
N LYS A 4 -5.15 -2.64 -10.26
CA LYS A 4 -3.89 -3.20 -9.77
C LYS A 4 -3.49 -2.57 -8.44
N ILE A 5 -3.12 -3.41 -7.48
CA ILE A 5 -2.69 -2.97 -6.16
C ILE A 5 -1.20 -3.28 -5.98
N LEU A 6 -0.42 -2.28 -5.60
CA LEU A 6 0.97 -2.47 -5.21
C LEU A 6 1.03 -2.72 -3.70
N ILE A 7 1.60 -3.85 -3.32
CA ILE A 7 1.75 -4.26 -1.93
C ILE A 7 3.19 -3.95 -1.50
N VAL A 8 3.36 -3.08 -0.52
CA VAL A 8 4.68 -2.68 -0.03
C VAL A 8 4.84 -3.12 1.41
N ASP A 9 5.64 -4.15 1.63
CA ASP A 9 5.88 -4.73 2.96
C ASP A 9 7.18 -5.54 2.89
N ASP A 10 8.00 -5.48 3.93
CA ASP A 10 9.28 -6.21 3.95
C ASP A 10 9.12 -7.67 4.42
N ASP A 11 7.94 -8.05 4.89
CA ASP A 11 7.67 -9.42 5.34
C ASP A 11 7.03 -10.24 4.21
N PRO A 12 7.75 -11.24 3.67
CA PRO A 12 7.21 -12.05 2.56
C PRO A 12 5.91 -12.77 2.91
N ASP A 13 5.70 -13.12 4.17
CA ASP A 13 4.46 -13.79 4.58
C ASP A 13 3.27 -12.85 4.51
N VAL A 14 3.46 -11.58 4.90
CA VAL A 14 2.42 -10.56 4.78
C VAL A 14 2.12 -10.28 3.31
N VAL A 15 3.17 -10.16 2.49
CA VAL A 15 3.00 -9.96 1.04
C VAL A 15 2.20 -11.10 0.43
N SER A 16 2.55 -12.35 0.77
CA SER A 16 1.85 -13.52 0.25
C SER A 16 0.38 -13.53 0.67
N TYR A 17 0.09 -13.19 1.92
CA TYR A 17 -1.28 -13.11 2.42
C TYR A 17 -2.09 -12.05 1.68
N LEU A 18 -1.52 -10.85 1.53
CA LEU A 18 -2.21 -9.76 0.84
C LEU A 18 -2.38 -10.05 -0.65
N ASP A 19 -1.37 -10.64 -1.27
CA ASP A 19 -1.44 -11.03 -2.68
C ASP A 19 -2.63 -11.97 -2.92
N SER A 20 -2.75 -13.03 -2.12
CA SER A 20 -3.86 -13.96 -2.22
C SER A 20 -5.19 -13.28 -1.96
N THR A 21 -5.24 -12.44 -0.91
CA THR A 21 -6.46 -11.74 -0.53
C THR A 21 -6.98 -10.86 -1.66
N PHE A 22 -6.10 -10.08 -2.28
CA PHE A 22 -6.51 -9.18 -3.34
C PHE A 22 -6.85 -9.92 -4.63
N LYS A 23 -6.08 -10.94 -4.99
CA LYS A 23 -6.40 -11.75 -6.17
C LYS A 23 -7.74 -12.45 -6.05
N ASP A 24 -8.03 -12.99 -4.86
CA ASP A 24 -9.32 -13.63 -4.61
C ASP A 24 -10.48 -12.63 -4.74
N ALA A 25 -10.23 -11.37 -4.49
CA ALA A 25 -11.23 -10.31 -4.62
C ALA A 25 -11.31 -9.72 -6.05
N GLY A 26 -10.49 -10.22 -6.98
CA GLY A 26 -10.55 -9.81 -8.38
C GLY A 26 -9.56 -8.72 -8.79
N TYR A 27 -8.62 -8.37 -7.92
CA TYR A 27 -7.60 -7.36 -8.24
C TYR A 27 -6.34 -7.99 -8.83
N ALA A 28 -5.68 -7.25 -9.71
CA ALA A 28 -4.31 -7.58 -10.09
C ALA A 28 -3.36 -7.06 -9.01
N THR A 29 -2.19 -7.65 -8.87
CA THR A 29 -1.24 -7.29 -7.82
C THR A 29 0.18 -7.19 -8.35
N CYS A 30 0.96 -6.35 -7.68
CA CYS A 30 2.41 -6.37 -7.75
C CYS A 30 2.92 -6.07 -6.35
N PHE A 31 4.20 -6.28 -6.07
CA PHE A 31 4.70 -6.09 -4.71
C PHE A 31 6.13 -5.59 -4.71
N ALA A 32 6.50 -4.99 -3.58
CA ALA A 32 7.85 -4.50 -3.31
C ALA A 32 8.18 -4.76 -1.85
N TYR A 33 9.43 -5.08 -1.57
CA TYR A 33 9.86 -5.43 -0.21
C TYR A 33 10.53 -4.27 0.54
N ASP A 34 10.74 -3.14 -0.12
CA ASP A 34 11.24 -1.92 0.53
C ASP A 34 10.75 -0.69 -0.23
N GLY A 35 10.98 0.48 0.36
CA GLY A 35 10.48 1.73 -0.21
C GLY A 35 11.16 2.12 -1.52
N GLU A 36 12.43 1.76 -1.71
CA GLU A 36 13.14 2.07 -2.94
C GLU A 36 12.59 1.26 -4.12
N GLU A 37 12.42 -0.04 -3.92
CA GLU A 37 11.79 -0.90 -4.91
C GLU A 37 10.36 -0.43 -5.22
N ALA A 38 9.63 -0.03 -4.17
CA ALA A 38 8.27 0.46 -4.32
C ALA A 38 8.20 1.71 -5.19
N LEU A 39 9.12 2.66 -5.01
CA LEU A 39 9.14 3.86 -5.86
C LEU A 39 9.39 3.52 -7.33
N ARG A 40 10.26 2.55 -7.60
CA ARG A 40 10.47 2.08 -8.98
C ARG A 40 9.20 1.46 -9.55
N LYS A 41 8.52 0.63 -8.76
CA LYS A 41 7.31 -0.06 -9.22
C LYS A 41 6.12 0.86 -9.40
N VAL A 42 6.02 1.92 -8.62
CA VAL A 42 4.99 2.93 -8.86
C VAL A 42 5.10 3.48 -10.29
N LYS A 43 6.33 3.69 -10.75
CA LYS A 43 6.56 4.21 -12.10
C LYS A 43 6.35 3.19 -13.20
N THR A 44 6.78 1.94 -12.96
CA THR A 44 6.77 0.91 -14.01
C THR A 44 5.47 0.13 -14.08
N GLU A 45 4.79 -0.06 -12.94
CA GLU A 45 3.57 -0.88 -12.87
C GLU A 45 2.28 -0.07 -12.91
N ASN A 46 2.35 1.23 -12.67
CA ASN A 46 1.18 2.11 -12.69
C ASN A 46 0.04 1.57 -11.82
N PRO A 47 0.27 1.32 -10.53
CA PRO A 47 -0.78 0.76 -9.70
C PRO A 47 -1.92 1.76 -9.48
N ASP A 48 -3.10 1.22 -9.23
CA ASP A 48 -4.29 2.03 -8.94
C ASP A 48 -4.42 2.34 -7.46
N LEU A 49 -3.75 1.57 -6.60
CA LEU A 49 -3.75 1.74 -5.16
C LEU A 49 -2.48 1.12 -4.58
N VAL A 50 -2.01 1.65 -3.47
CA VAL A 50 -0.85 1.11 -2.75
C VAL A 50 -1.25 0.78 -1.33
N THR A 51 -0.89 -0.43 -0.86
CA THR A 51 -0.91 -0.73 0.57
C THR A 51 0.53 -0.61 1.07
N LEU A 52 0.72 0.13 2.15
CA LEU A 52 2.04 0.55 2.61
C LEU A 52 2.27 0.19 4.06
N ASP A 53 3.24 -0.68 4.32
CA ASP A 53 3.72 -0.97 5.66
C ASP A 53 4.63 0.17 6.12
N MET A 54 4.30 0.82 7.21
CA MET A 54 5.09 1.94 7.74
C MET A 54 6.25 1.49 8.61
N ASP A 55 6.34 0.21 8.92
CA ASP A 55 7.34 -0.33 9.85
C ASP A 55 8.58 -0.90 9.17
N MET A 56 8.79 -0.62 7.89
CA MET A 56 9.93 -1.16 7.14
C MET A 56 11.26 -0.52 7.56
N PRO A 57 12.30 -1.33 7.80
CA PRO A 57 13.58 -0.80 8.27
C PRO A 57 14.42 -0.08 7.22
N VAL A 58 14.38 -0.53 5.95
CA VAL A 58 15.19 0.05 4.86
C VAL A 58 14.30 0.89 3.97
N LYS A 59 14.65 2.17 3.78
CA LYS A 59 13.80 3.07 3.02
C LYS A 59 12.34 2.90 3.46
N GLY A 60 12.08 3.25 4.71
CA GLY A 60 10.81 2.99 5.36
C GLY A 60 9.60 3.57 4.66
N GLY A 61 8.42 3.22 5.17
CA GLY A 61 7.16 3.63 4.57
C GLY A 61 7.01 5.13 4.43
N THR A 62 7.49 5.90 5.42
CA THR A 62 7.43 7.36 5.37
C THR A 62 8.22 7.91 4.18
N MET A 63 9.43 7.39 3.96
CA MET A 63 10.27 7.82 2.83
C MET A 63 9.61 7.51 1.50
N PHE A 64 9.03 6.33 1.37
CA PHE A 64 8.29 5.96 0.17
C PHE A 64 7.10 6.89 -0.06
N PHE A 65 6.32 7.14 1.00
CA PHE A 65 5.13 7.99 0.90
C PHE A 65 5.49 9.38 0.41
N VAL A 66 6.53 9.99 1.00
CA VAL A 66 6.99 11.32 0.60
C VAL A 66 7.47 11.31 -0.85
N GLY A 67 8.26 10.28 -1.22
CA GLY A 67 8.77 10.15 -2.59
C GLY A 67 7.65 10.01 -3.61
N MET A 68 6.64 9.21 -3.29
CA MET A 68 5.49 9.03 -4.17
C MET A 68 4.71 10.33 -4.38
N ARG A 69 4.54 11.13 -3.32
CA ARG A 69 3.81 12.40 -3.40
C ARG A 69 4.55 13.44 -4.24
N ARG A 70 5.85 13.29 -4.44
CA ARG A 70 6.63 14.17 -5.30
C ARG A 70 6.58 13.76 -6.78
N GLU A 71 6.15 12.53 -7.07
CA GLU A 71 6.04 12.06 -8.45
C GLU A 71 4.75 12.61 -9.06
N LYS A 72 4.89 13.27 -10.19
CA LYS A 72 3.76 13.92 -10.86
C LYS A 72 2.62 12.95 -11.15
N ASP A 73 2.96 11.75 -11.63
CA ASP A 73 1.97 10.76 -12.06
C ASP A 73 1.48 9.88 -10.93
N ALA A 74 2.09 9.94 -9.75
CA ALA A 74 1.79 9.05 -8.63
C ALA A 74 1.14 9.76 -7.44
N LYS A 75 1.18 11.08 -7.39
CA LYS A 75 0.71 11.81 -6.20
C LYS A 75 -0.75 11.62 -5.87
N GLU A 76 -1.55 11.24 -6.85
CA GLU A 76 -2.99 11.03 -6.66
C GLU A 76 -3.37 9.58 -6.40
N ILE A 77 -2.40 8.67 -6.44
CA ILE A 77 -2.69 7.25 -6.17
C ILE A 77 -3.07 7.08 -4.70
N PRO A 78 -4.24 6.49 -4.41
CA PRO A 78 -4.64 6.29 -3.02
C PRO A 78 -3.73 5.29 -2.30
N VAL A 79 -3.47 5.57 -1.02
CA VAL A 79 -2.63 4.74 -0.15
C VAL A 79 -3.43 4.30 1.05
N ILE A 80 -3.34 3.01 1.39
CA ILE A 80 -3.85 2.48 2.65
C ILE A 80 -2.63 2.07 3.46
N VAL A 81 -2.47 2.66 4.64
CA VAL A 81 -1.33 2.38 5.52
C VAL A 81 -1.64 1.17 6.38
N ILE A 82 -0.66 0.26 6.49
CA ILE A 82 -0.75 -0.90 7.38
C ILE A 82 0.36 -0.75 8.40
N SER A 83 0.03 -0.83 9.68
CA SER A 83 1.00 -0.60 10.75
C SER A 83 0.76 -1.54 11.92
N GLY A 84 1.84 -2.00 12.54
CA GLY A 84 1.76 -2.86 13.70
C GLY A 84 1.52 -2.10 14.99
N VAL A 85 2.11 -0.92 15.15
CA VAL A 85 2.06 -0.18 16.42
C VAL A 85 2.29 1.31 16.19
N GLY A 86 1.90 2.07 17.17
CA GLY A 86 2.32 3.45 17.34
C GLY A 86 1.44 4.48 16.65
N PRO A 87 1.70 5.73 16.95
CA PRO A 87 0.96 6.83 16.35
C PRO A 87 1.31 6.99 14.87
N ARG A 88 0.41 7.61 14.13
CA ARG A 88 0.66 7.92 12.72
C ARG A 88 1.83 8.88 12.60
N PRO A 89 2.72 8.67 11.60
CA PRO A 89 3.76 9.66 11.34
C PRO A 89 3.15 11.01 10.98
N PRO A 90 3.77 12.11 11.40
CA PRO A 90 3.25 13.46 11.07
C PRO A 90 3.18 13.74 9.57
N SER A 91 3.96 13.03 8.77
CA SER A 91 3.95 13.19 7.31
C SER A 91 2.69 12.65 6.65
N LEU A 92 1.90 11.84 7.35
CA LEU A 92 0.66 11.29 6.80
C LEU A 92 -0.50 12.26 7.05
N ARG A 93 -1.28 12.49 6.01
CA ARG A 93 -2.50 13.28 6.14
C ARG A 93 -3.54 12.50 6.95
N ALA A 94 -4.41 13.23 7.64
CA ALA A 94 -5.43 12.63 8.49
C ALA A 94 -6.44 11.78 7.70
N ASP A 95 -6.62 12.06 6.42
CA ASP A 95 -7.57 11.35 5.57
C ASP A 95 -7.06 10.02 5.01
N ILE A 96 -5.78 9.69 5.24
CA ILE A 96 -5.22 8.43 4.77
C ILE A 96 -5.64 7.31 5.71
N PRO A 97 -6.37 6.28 5.22
CA PRO A 97 -6.82 5.20 6.08
C PRO A 97 -5.66 4.34 6.57
N THR A 98 -5.76 3.91 7.82
CA THR A 98 -4.76 3.06 8.46
C THR A 98 -5.41 1.79 8.96
N VAL A 99 -4.81 0.65 8.64
CA VAL A 99 -5.22 -0.66 9.15
C VAL A 99 -4.17 -1.13 10.13
N ILE A 100 -4.59 -1.48 11.35
CA ILE A 100 -3.70 -1.95 12.40
C ILE A 100 -3.55 -3.47 12.30
N LYS A 101 -2.33 -3.96 12.39
CA LYS A 101 -2.09 -5.42 12.45
C LYS A 101 -2.55 -5.99 13.78
N PRO A 102 -3.12 -7.21 13.84
CA PRO A 102 -3.31 -8.14 12.73
C PRO A 102 -4.40 -7.65 11.77
N ILE A 103 -4.20 -7.96 10.49
CA ILE A 103 -5.06 -7.43 9.42
C ILE A 103 -6.42 -8.10 9.43
N ASP A 104 -7.47 -7.29 9.53
CA ASP A 104 -8.84 -7.73 9.35
C ASP A 104 -9.14 -7.71 7.83
N ARG A 105 -9.27 -8.89 7.24
CA ARG A 105 -9.45 -9.05 5.81
C ARG A 105 -10.66 -8.27 5.27
N GLU A 106 -11.81 -8.38 5.96
CA GLU A 106 -13.03 -7.73 5.50
C GLU A 106 -12.93 -6.22 5.56
N LYS A 107 -12.34 -5.70 6.63
CA LYS A 107 -12.10 -4.26 6.78
C LYS A 107 -11.18 -3.74 5.69
N LEU A 108 -10.09 -4.46 5.42
CA LEU A 108 -9.14 -4.08 4.39
C LEU A 108 -9.80 -4.06 3.01
N LEU A 109 -10.55 -5.11 2.67
CA LEU A 109 -11.23 -5.18 1.38
C LEU A 109 -12.29 -4.10 1.21
N SER A 110 -12.98 -3.73 2.30
CA SER A 110 -13.93 -2.62 2.27
C SER A 110 -13.24 -1.30 1.97
N LEU A 111 -12.09 -1.05 2.61
CA LEU A 111 -11.33 0.17 2.37
C LEU A 111 -10.81 0.24 0.93
N VAL A 112 -10.35 -0.89 0.40
CA VAL A 112 -9.90 -0.96 -0.99
C VAL A 112 -11.05 -0.64 -1.95
N ALA A 113 -12.21 -1.26 -1.72
CA ALA A 113 -13.38 -1.04 -2.57
C ALA A 113 -13.83 0.43 -2.57
N GLU A 114 -13.74 1.09 -1.43
CA GLU A 114 -14.07 2.51 -1.32
C GLU A 114 -13.12 3.39 -2.15
N ARG A 115 -11.85 3.00 -2.24
CA ARG A 115 -10.83 3.77 -2.96
C ARG A 115 -10.75 3.42 -4.43
N LEU A 116 -11.25 2.25 -4.83
CA LEU A 116 -11.20 1.75 -6.20
C LEU A 116 -12.57 1.36 -6.69
N PRO A 117 -13.49 2.31 -6.85
CA PRO A 117 -14.82 1.99 -7.38
C PRO A 117 -14.70 1.40 -8.79
N ALA A 118 -15.55 0.48 -9.10
CA ALA A 118 -15.56 -0.23 -10.38
C ALA A 118 -15.81 0.71 -11.55
#